data_ecdf380a6567d03669010b9ebdbf74ab
#
_entry.id   ecdf380a6567d03669010b9ebdbf74ab
#
_cell.length_a   1.000
_cell.length_b   1.000
_cell.length_c   1.000
_cell.angle_alpha   90.00
_cell.angle_beta   90.00
_cell.angle_gamma   90.00
#
_symmetry.space_group_name_H-M   'P 1'
#
loop_
_entity.id
_entity.type
_entity.pdbx_description
1 polymer ?
#
loop_
_entity_poly.entity_id
_entity_poly.type
_entity_poly.pdbx_seq_one_letter_code
_entity_poly.pdbx_strand_id
1 'polypeptide(L)'
;LNPRVDGAVLPILHLNGYKIANPTVLARMDDEELRNLFRGLGYEPFFVEGHEPRAMHELMAKTLDEVLDQIRDIQHAARTEGWSGERPRWPMIVLRSPKGWTGPKEVDGQKVEDFWRAHQVPVSNAHGDAAHRKILEDWMRSYRPEELFDADGRLLPELSALAPRGEKRMGASPYANGGLLKQDLVLPDWKS
;
A
#
# COMPACT_ATOMS: atom_id res chain seq x y z
N LEU A 1 -9.41 -0.58 -17.60
CA LEU A 1 -10.30 0.53 -17.27
C LEU A 1 -10.39 1.49 -18.45
N ASN A 2 -11.59 1.92 -18.79
CA ASN A 2 -11.85 2.91 -19.82
C ASN A 2 -11.78 4.32 -19.21
N PRO A 3 -10.80 5.18 -19.59
CA PRO A 3 -10.59 6.47 -18.94
C PRO A 3 -11.75 7.46 -19.15
N ARG A 4 -12.64 7.19 -20.11
CA ARG A 4 -13.81 8.07 -20.36
C ARG A 4 -14.91 7.91 -19.33
N VAL A 5 -15.17 6.69 -18.88
CA VAL A 5 -16.36 6.33 -18.08
C VAL A 5 -16.05 5.68 -16.77
N ASP A 6 -14.86 5.06 -16.64
CA ASP A 6 -14.46 4.35 -15.42
C ASP A 6 -13.73 5.28 -14.45
N GLY A 7 -13.65 4.84 -13.21
CA GLY A 7 -12.69 5.39 -12.25
C GLY A 7 -11.25 4.97 -12.59
N ALA A 8 -10.34 5.18 -11.65
CA ALA A 8 -8.96 4.74 -11.76
C ALA A 8 -8.58 3.87 -10.56
N VAL A 9 -7.62 2.97 -10.78
CA VAL A 9 -6.96 2.19 -9.72
C VAL A 9 -5.47 2.50 -9.79
N LEU A 10 -4.88 2.89 -8.69
CA LEU A 10 -3.44 3.03 -8.54
C LEU A 10 -2.89 1.76 -7.85
N PRO A 11 -2.27 0.83 -8.59
CA PRO A 11 -1.62 -0.32 -7.97
C PRO A 11 -0.35 0.12 -7.24
N ILE A 12 -0.15 -0.41 -6.03
CA ILE A 12 1.11 -0.28 -5.29
C ILE A 12 1.66 -1.67 -5.06
N LEU A 13 2.74 -2.01 -5.77
CA LEU A 13 3.46 -3.26 -5.56
C LEU A 13 4.45 -3.08 -4.43
N HIS A 14 4.20 -3.66 -3.28
CA HIS A 14 5.17 -3.71 -2.19
C HIS A 14 6.19 -4.82 -2.42
N LEU A 15 7.32 -4.46 -3.00
CA LEU A 15 8.41 -5.36 -3.36
C LEU A 15 9.43 -5.40 -2.22
N ASN A 16 9.14 -6.18 -1.18
CA ASN A 16 9.99 -6.33 0.01
C ASN A 16 11.03 -7.45 -0.09
N GLY A 17 11.19 -8.07 -1.25
CA GLY A 17 12.22 -9.07 -1.52
C GLY A 17 11.81 -10.52 -1.26
N TYR A 18 10.88 -10.79 -0.37
CA TYR A 18 10.60 -12.15 0.08
C TYR A 18 9.12 -12.52 0.05
N LYS A 19 8.85 -13.80 -0.23
CA LYS A 19 7.62 -14.50 0.14
C LYS A 19 7.71 -14.96 1.61
N ILE A 20 7.04 -16.08 1.91
CA ILE A 20 7.04 -16.68 3.25
C ILE A 20 8.45 -17.10 3.69
N ALA A 21 9.21 -17.80 2.83
CA ALA A 21 10.52 -18.34 3.17
C ALA A 21 11.57 -18.20 2.04
N ASN A 22 11.19 -17.60 0.91
CA ASN A 22 12.05 -17.52 -0.26
C ASN A 22 12.01 -16.12 -0.89
N PRO A 23 13.07 -15.69 -1.57
CA PRO A 23 13.05 -14.50 -2.42
C PRO A 23 11.96 -14.60 -3.50
N THR A 24 11.40 -13.46 -3.87
CA THR A 24 10.46 -13.36 -5.00
C THR A 24 11.22 -13.23 -6.32
N VAL A 25 10.61 -13.66 -7.43
CA VAL A 25 11.19 -13.49 -8.75
C VAL A 25 11.40 -12.01 -9.08
N LEU A 26 10.40 -11.18 -8.80
CA LEU A 26 10.47 -9.74 -9.07
C LEU A 26 11.57 -9.03 -8.27
N ALA A 27 11.95 -9.55 -7.09
CA ALA A 27 13.05 -8.99 -6.31
C ALA A 27 14.45 -9.24 -6.92
N ARG A 28 14.54 -10.10 -7.93
CA ARG A 28 15.78 -10.39 -8.66
C ARG A 28 15.90 -9.61 -9.96
N MET A 29 14.85 -8.89 -10.31
CA MET A 29 14.81 -8.02 -11.47
C MET A 29 15.33 -6.63 -11.09
N ASP A 30 16.14 -6.05 -11.97
CA ASP A 30 16.54 -4.66 -11.81
C ASP A 30 15.41 -3.70 -12.23
N ASP A 31 15.65 -2.41 -12.08
CA ASP A 31 14.62 -1.38 -12.35
C ASP A 31 14.22 -1.33 -13.81
N GLU A 32 15.16 -1.58 -14.71
CA GLU A 32 14.89 -1.56 -16.15
C GLU A 32 14.05 -2.77 -16.56
N GLU A 33 14.37 -3.94 -16.05
CA GLU A 33 13.59 -5.17 -16.27
C GLU A 33 12.17 -5.02 -15.74
N LEU A 34 12.01 -4.51 -14.52
CA LEU A 34 10.69 -4.25 -13.94
C LEU A 34 9.92 -3.19 -14.73
N ARG A 35 10.59 -2.13 -15.16
CA ARG A 35 9.96 -1.08 -15.98
C ARG A 35 9.45 -1.66 -17.31
N ASN A 36 10.26 -2.46 -17.96
CA ASN A 36 9.88 -3.11 -19.22
C ASN A 36 8.73 -4.10 -19.02
N LEU A 37 8.76 -4.90 -17.95
CA LEU A 37 7.68 -5.82 -17.59
C LEU A 37 6.36 -5.08 -17.41
N PHE A 38 6.32 -4.05 -16.57
CA PHE A 38 5.09 -3.35 -16.25
C PHE A 38 4.59 -2.48 -17.41
N ARG A 39 5.48 -1.92 -18.22
CA ARG A 39 5.12 -1.24 -19.46
C ARG A 39 4.47 -2.21 -20.46
N GLY A 40 4.96 -3.43 -20.57
CA GLY A 40 4.34 -4.49 -21.36
C GLY A 40 2.93 -4.85 -20.90
N LEU A 41 2.66 -4.73 -19.59
CA LEU A 41 1.34 -4.94 -19.00
C LEU A 41 0.43 -3.70 -19.10
N GLY A 42 0.94 -2.56 -19.56
CA GLY A 42 0.18 -1.32 -19.77
C GLY A 42 0.24 -0.36 -18.58
N TYR A 43 1.28 -0.44 -17.74
CA TYR A 43 1.53 0.47 -16.64
C TYR A 43 2.79 1.31 -16.85
N GLU A 44 2.84 2.47 -16.22
CA GLU A 44 4.07 3.25 -16.04
C GLU A 44 4.50 3.17 -14.57
N PRO A 45 5.58 2.43 -14.24
CA PRO A 45 6.00 2.23 -12.86
C PRO A 45 6.84 3.40 -12.33
N PHE A 46 6.49 3.85 -11.14
CA PHE A 46 7.22 4.80 -10.31
C PHE A 46 7.86 4.05 -9.14
N PHE A 47 9.14 4.30 -8.88
CA PHE A 47 9.87 3.60 -7.83
C PHE A 47 10.00 4.48 -6.58
N VAL A 48 9.56 3.91 -5.45
CA VAL A 48 9.74 4.47 -4.11
C VAL A 48 10.57 3.45 -3.33
N GLU A 49 11.83 3.78 -3.06
CA GLU A 49 12.78 2.82 -2.48
C GLU A 49 13.55 3.44 -1.32
N GLY A 50 13.75 2.66 -0.26
CA GLY A 50 14.53 3.04 0.89
C GLY A 50 14.13 2.35 2.18
N HIS A 51 14.70 2.83 3.28
CA HIS A 51 14.49 2.27 4.62
C HIS A 51 14.48 3.35 5.71
N GLU A 52 14.82 4.60 5.39
CA GLU A 52 14.75 5.69 6.34
C GLU A 52 13.31 6.26 6.33
N PRO A 53 12.56 6.22 7.46
CA PRO A 53 11.13 6.50 7.47
C PRO A 53 10.73 7.87 6.95
N ARG A 54 11.47 8.92 7.33
CA ARG A 54 11.14 10.29 6.91
C ARG A 54 11.35 10.47 5.41
N ALA A 55 12.50 10.05 4.90
CA ALA A 55 12.82 10.15 3.48
C ALA A 55 11.82 9.34 2.63
N MET A 56 11.44 8.14 3.09
CA MET A 56 10.43 7.32 2.44
C MET A 56 9.05 8.00 2.42
N HIS A 57 8.68 8.67 3.51
CA HIS A 57 7.44 9.43 3.61
C HIS A 57 7.40 10.58 2.61
N GLU A 58 8.47 11.38 2.58
CA GLU A 58 8.61 12.52 1.67
C GLU A 58 8.61 12.06 0.20
N LEU A 59 9.34 10.98 -0.12
CA LEU A 59 9.38 10.42 -1.47
C LEU A 59 8.01 9.86 -1.88
N MET A 60 7.34 9.11 -1.01
CA MET A 60 6.00 8.58 -1.29
C MET A 60 4.98 9.69 -1.49
N ALA A 61 4.99 10.74 -0.65
CA ALA A 61 4.09 11.88 -0.80
C ALA A 61 4.26 12.55 -2.16
N LYS A 62 5.51 12.87 -2.54
CA LYS A 62 5.82 13.44 -3.85
C LYS A 62 5.35 12.52 -5.00
N THR A 63 5.63 11.23 -4.89
CA THR A 63 5.24 10.27 -5.93
C THR A 63 3.72 10.14 -6.04
N LEU A 64 3.00 10.18 -4.91
CA LEU A 64 1.53 10.16 -4.92
C LEU A 64 0.95 11.38 -5.63
N ASP A 65 1.47 12.57 -5.38
CA ASP A 65 1.03 13.77 -6.10
C ASP A 65 1.25 13.62 -7.61
N GLU A 66 2.42 13.17 -8.03
CA GLU A 66 2.79 12.97 -9.43
C GLU A 66 1.90 11.94 -10.14
N VAL A 67 1.65 10.78 -9.52
CA VAL A 67 0.80 9.74 -10.12
C VAL A 67 -0.67 10.11 -10.12
N LEU A 68 -1.15 10.87 -9.14
CA LEU A 68 -2.51 11.37 -9.12
C LEU A 68 -2.75 12.42 -10.22
N ASP A 69 -1.79 13.28 -10.47
CA ASP A 69 -1.86 14.23 -11.57
C ASP A 69 -1.87 13.52 -12.92
N GLN A 70 -1.03 12.50 -13.11
CA GLN A 70 -1.08 11.67 -14.33
C GLN A 70 -2.45 10.99 -14.52
N ILE A 71 -3.05 10.46 -13.46
CA ILE A 71 -4.39 9.86 -13.53
C ILE A 71 -5.42 10.91 -14.00
N ARG A 72 -5.35 12.12 -13.42
CA ARG A 72 -6.24 13.23 -13.81
C ARG A 72 -6.05 13.64 -15.26
N ASP A 73 -4.82 13.73 -15.72
CA ASP A 73 -4.49 14.08 -17.10
C ASP A 73 -5.00 13.04 -18.10
N ILE A 74 -4.81 11.75 -17.80
CA ILE A 74 -5.35 10.63 -18.60
C ILE A 74 -6.87 10.74 -18.69
N GLN A 75 -7.55 10.95 -17.57
CA GLN A 75 -9.00 11.06 -17.53
C GLN A 75 -9.50 12.32 -18.24
N HIS A 76 -8.80 13.43 -18.06
CA HIS A 76 -9.14 14.69 -18.73
C HIS A 76 -9.01 14.56 -20.25
N ALA A 77 -7.88 14.07 -20.71
CA ALA A 77 -7.62 13.86 -22.14
C ALA A 77 -8.67 12.93 -22.78
N ALA A 78 -9.03 11.84 -22.08
CA ALA A 78 -10.01 10.89 -22.60
C ALA A 78 -11.45 11.42 -22.64
N ARG A 79 -11.79 12.40 -21.80
CA ARG A 79 -13.13 12.99 -21.68
C ARG A 79 -13.33 14.25 -22.52
N THR A 80 -12.27 14.75 -23.16
CA THR A 80 -12.34 15.85 -24.11
C THR A 80 -12.64 15.38 -25.53
N GLU A 81 -13.09 16.30 -26.39
CA GLU A 81 -13.31 16.03 -27.80
C GLU A 81 -11.98 15.68 -28.51
N GLY A 82 -12.03 14.74 -29.43
CA GLY A 82 -10.87 14.35 -30.24
C GLY A 82 -9.97 13.28 -29.64
N TRP A 83 -10.36 12.64 -28.52
CA TRP A 83 -9.59 11.52 -28.02
C TRP A 83 -9.53 10.36 -29.04
N SER A 84 -8.30 9.88 -29.31
CA SER A 84 -8.03 8.85 -30.33
C SER A 84 -8.58 7.45 -29.98
N GLY A 85 -8.99 7.22 -28.72
CA GLY A 85 -9.35 5.89 -28.22
C GLY A 85 -8.13 5.04 -27.83
N GLU A 86 -6.93 5.60 -27.88
CA GLU A 86 -5.71 4.88 -27.53
C GLU A 86 -5.70 4.48 -26.06
N ARG A 87 -5.22 3.26 -25.79
CA ARG A 87 -5.11 2.75 -24.42
C ARG A 87 -4.02 3.50 -23.67
N PRO A 88 -4.35 4.23 -22.58
CA PRO A 88 -3.34 4.91 -21.80
C PRO A 88 -2.49 3.91 -21.01
N ARG A 89 -1.28 4.33 -20.64
CA ARG A 89 -0.50 3.67 -19.61
C ARG A 89 -0.84 4.30 -18.27
N TRP A 90 -1.49 3.51 -17.41
CA TRP A 90 -1.84 3.95 -16.07
C TRP A 90 -0.61 3.92 -15.15
N PRO A 91 -0.42 4.91 -14.27
CA PRO A 91 0.67 4.85 -13.31
C PRO A 91 0.48 3.71 -12.31
N MET A 92 1.60 3.20 -11.81
CA MET A 92 1.67 2.30 -10.66
C MET A 92 2.90 2.63 -9.82
N ILE A 93 2.91 2.27 -8.54
CA ILE A 93 4.05 2.46 -7.66
C ILE A 93 4.69 1.11 -7.35
N VAL A 94 6.02 1.03 -7.47
CA VAL A 94 6.83 -0.07 -6.95
C VAL A 94 7.47 0.44 -5.65
N LEU A 95 6.93 -0.01 -4.52
CA LEU A 95 7.43 0.34 -3.20
C LEU A 95 8.43 -0.73 -2.75
N ARG A 96 9.71 -0.36 -2.68
CA ARG A 96 10.76 -1.21 -2.14
C ARG A 96 11.14 -0.78 -0.74
N SER A 97 10.94 -1.66 0.22
CA SER A 97 11.39 -1.50 1.60
C SER A 97 11.86 -2.85 2.14
N PRO A 98 12.70 -2.88 3.18
CA PRO A 98 13.07 -4.14 3.81
C PRO A 98 11.85 -4.90 4.30
N LYS A 99 11.83 -6.22 4.14
CA LYS A 99 10.77 -7.04 4.75
C LYS A 99 10.84 -6.92 6.26
N GLY A 100 9.68 -6.71 6.91
CA GLY A 100 9.63 -6.45 8.36
C GLY A 100 10.17 -5.08 8.76
N TRP A 101 10.22 -4.14 7.81
CA TRP A 101 10.67 -2.77 8.02
C TRP A 101 10.03 -2.14 9.25
N THR A 102 10.85 -1.43 10.04
CA THR A 102 10.54 -0.86 11.34
C THR A 102 10.37 -1.87 12.49
N GLY A 103 10.41 -3.16 12.20
CA GLY A 103 10.41 -4.22 13.21
C GLY A 103 11.77 -4.46 13.84
N PRO A 104 11.88 -5.48 14.73
CA PRO A 104 13.15 -5.89 15.28
C PRO A 104 14.13 -6.30 14.19
N LYS A 105 15.37 -5.84 14.28
CA LYS A 105 16.41 -6.23 13.31
C LYS A 105 16.88 -7.65 13.52
N GLU A 106 16.89 -8.07 14.78
CA GLU A 106 17.37 -9.37 15.22
C GLU A 106 16.55 -9.86 16.42
N VAL A 107 16.31 -11.17 16.51
CA VAL A 107 15.72 -11.86 17.66
C VAL A 107 16.48 -13.17 17.84
N ASP A 108 16.89 -13.48 19.06
CA ASP A 108 17.66 -14.69 19.43
C ASP A 108 18.92 -14.90 18.58
N GLY A 109 19.65 -13.82 18.27
CA GLY A 109 20.85 -13.87 17.44
C GLY A 109 20.57 -14.14 15.96
N GLN A 110 19.31 -14.05 15.52
CA GLN A 110 18.91 -14.32 14.14
C GLN A 110 18.38 -13.06 13.46
N LYS A 111 18.89 -12.76 12.27
CA LYS A 111 18.38 -11.64 11.43
C LYS A 111 16.89 -11.81 11.17
N VAL A 112 16.12 -10.73 11.38
CA VAL A 112 14.68 -10.65 11.16
C VAL A 112 14.36 -9.63 10.08
N GLU A 113 14.70 -8.33 10.29
CA GLU A 113 14.47 -7.30 9.28
C GLU A 113 15.25 -7.60 8.00
N ASP A 114 14.65 -7.31 6.84
CA ASP A 114 15.22 -7.61 5.53
C ASP A 114 15.57 -9.09 5.35
N PHE A 115 14.71 -9.96 5.89
CA PHE A 115 14.85 -11.40 5.76
C PHE A 115 13.51 -12.11 5.86
N TRP A 116 13.44 -13.34 5.36
CA TRP A 116 12.20 -14.12 5.35
C TRP A 116 11.61 -14.38 6.75
N ARG A 117 12.45 -14.40 7.82
CA ARG A 117 11.98 -14.58 9.20
C ARG A 117 11.03 -13.49 9.67
N ALA A 118 11.04 -12.29 9.07
CA ALA A 118 10.07 -11.26 9.36
C ALA A 118 8.62 -11.64 8.99
N HIS A 119 8.43 -12.66 8.16
CA HIS A 119 7.08 -13.19 7.87
C HIS A 119 6.54 -14.06 9.00
N GLN A 120 7.41 -14.76 9.70
CA GLN A 120 7.07 -15.54 10.87
C GLN A 120 6.85 -14.60 12.05
N VAL A 121 6.30 -15.08 13.15
CA VAL A 121 6.12 -14.26 14.36
C VAL A 121 7.46 -14.10 15.07
N PRO A 122 8.22 -13.01 14.87
CA PRO A 122 9.61 -12.92 15.33
C PRO A 122 9.78 -13.01 16.84
N VAL A 123 8.78 -12.52 17.60
CA VAL A 123 8.72 -12.51 19.07
C VAL A 123 7.58 -13.41 19.55
N SER A 124 7.56 -14.64 19.09
CA SER A 124 6.44 -15.59 19.28
C SER A 124 6.20 -15.96 20.75
N ASN A 125 7.23 -15.90 21.59
CA ASN A 125 7.16 -16.29 23.00
C ASN A 125 7.11 -15.09 23.98
N ALA A 126 6.61 -13.93 23.55
CA ALA A 126 6.52 -12.75 24.42
C ALA A 126 5.67 -12.96 25.69
N HIS A 127 4.77 -13.96 25.69
CA HIS A 127 3.99 -14.33 26.88
C HIS A 127 4.84 -15.06 27.92
N GLY A 128 5.67 -15.99 27.50
CA GLY A 128 6.47 -16.85 28.41
C GLY A 128 7.90 -16.39 28.65
N ASP A 129 8.44 -15.56 27.77
CA ASP A 129 9.84 -15.14 27.79
C ASP A 129 9.97 -13.63 28.03
N ALA A 130 10.69 -13.25 29.09
CA ALA A 130 10.90 -11.86 29.46
C ALA A 130 11.75 -11.09 28.44
N ALA A 131 12.70 -11.74 27.77
CA ALA A 131 13.53 -11.12 26.74
C ALA A 131 12.70 -10.82 25.49
N HIS A 132 11.89 -11.75 25.02
CA HIS A 132 10.96 -11.52 23.91
C HIS A 132 9.94 -10.42 24.25
N ARG A 133 9.44 -10.40 25.49
CA ARG A 133 8.51 -9.33 25.94
C ARG A 133 9.17 -7.97 25.91
N LYS A 134 10.44 -7.89 26.33
CA LYS A 134 11.20 -6.64 26.28
C LYS A 134 11.43 -6.16 24.86
N ILE A 135 11.79 -7.06 23.95
CA ILE A 135 11.94 -6.73 22.51
C ILE A 135 10.61 -6.21 21.95
N LEU A 136 9.49 -6.87 22.25
CA LEU A 136 8.17 -6.44 21.81
C LEU A 136 7.80 -5.06 22.38
N GLU A 137 8.05 -4.82 23.66
CA GLU A 137 7.79 -3.53 24.30
C GLU A 137 8.63 -2.42 23.65
N ASP A 138 9.93 -2.64 23.44
CA ASP A 138 10.82 -1.66 22.83
C ASP A 138 10.38 -1.36 21.38
N TRP A 139 9.97 -2.39 20.64
CA TRP A 139 9.43 -2.20 19.29
C TRP A 139 8.16 -1.35 19.31
N MET A 140 7.17 -1.68 20.16
CA MET A 140 5.94 -0.90 20.28
C MET A 140 6.23 0.55 20.71
N ARG A 141 7.13 0.77 21.65
CA ARG A 141 7.54 2.10 22.10
C ARG A 141 8.28 2.92 21.04
N SER A 142 8.96 2.26 20.10
CA SER A 142 9.65 2.95 19.01
C SER A 142 8.71 3.74 18.10
N TYR A 143 7.42 3.40 18.10
CA TYR A 143 6.37 4.14 17.37
C TYR A 143 5.83 5.35 18.13
N ARG A 144 6.28 5.59 19.36
CA ARG A 144 5.87 6.74 20.19
C ARG A 144 4.36 6.88 20.31
N PRO A 145 3.65 5.85 20.82
CA PRO A 145 2.20 5.86 20.88
C PRO A 145 1.63 7.03 21.71
N GLU A 146 2.41 7.59 22.63
CA GLU A 146 2.06 8.78 23.41
C GLU A 146 1.90 10.06 22.60
N GLU A 147 2.43 10.09 21.38
CA GLU A 147 2.23 11.20 20.44
C GLU A 147 0.92 11.05 19.64
N LEU A 148 0.29 9.90 19.70
CA LEU A 148 -0.91 9.56 18.94
C LEU A 148 -2.15 9.42 19.83
N PHE A 149 -1.96 8.96 21.07
CA PHE A 149 -3.03 8.60 21.99
C PHE A 149 -2.87 9.29 23.33
N ASP A 150 -4.00 9.62 23.95
CA ASP A 150 -4.05 10.14 25.33
C ASP A 150 -3.85 9.03 26.38
N ALA A 151 -3.88 9.41 27.67
CA ALA A 151 -3.72 8.47 28.78
C ALA A 151 -4.81 7.40 28.87
N ASP A 152 -5.97 7.64 28.28
CA ASP A 152 -7.10 6.69 28.20
C ASP A 152 -7.02 5.80 26.94
N GLY A 153 -5.97 5.96 26.11
CA GLY A 153 -5.79 5.22 24.85
C GLY A 153 -6.69 5.72 23.71
N ARG A 154 -7.25 6.93 23.81
CA ARG A 154 -8.04 7.53 22.75
C ARG A 154 -7.14 8.32 21.81
N LEU A 155 -7.43 8.25 20.50
CA LEU A 155 -6.72 9.05 19.51
C LEU A 155 -6.85 10.55 19.83
N LEU A 156 -5.73 11.26 19.79
CA LEU A 156 -5.70 12.70 20.05
C LEU A 156 -6.70 13.45 19.15
N PRO A 157 -7.40 14.49 19.68
CA PRO A 157 -8.45 15.20 18.92
C PRO A 157 -8.00 15.77 17.58
N GLU A 158 -6.78 16.31 17.50
CA GLU A 158 -6.18 16.85 16.28
C GLU A 158 -5.98 15.77 15.21
N LEU A 159 -5.60 14.56 15.59
CA LEU A 159 -5.45 13.43 14.68
C LEU A 159 -6.82 12.88 14.27
N SER A 160 -7.76 12.79 15.22
CA SER A 160 -9.13 12.39 14.94
C SER A 160 -9.84 13.35 13.99
N ALA A 161 -9.48 14.64 14.01
CA ALA A 161 -10.05 15.65 13.11
C ALA A 161 -9.64 15.45 11.64
N LEU A 162 -8.50 14.78 11.36
CA LEU A 162 -8.04 14.46 10.02
C LEU A 162 -8.86 13.36 9.36
N ALA A 163 -9.56 12.53 10.15
CA ALA A 163 -10.35 11.43 9.61
C ALA A 163 -11.51 11.94 8.75
N PRO A 164 -11.78 11.34 7.59
CA PRO A 164 -12.92 11.70 6.75
C PRO A 164 -14.23 11.48 7.50
N ARG A 165 -15.19 12.40 7.33
CA ARG A 165 -16.50 12.38 8.00
C ARG A 165 -17.64 12.30 7.00
N GLY A 166 -18.81 11.80 7.45
CA GLY A 166 -20.02 11.72 6.64
C GLY A 166 -19.79 10.90 5.38
N GLU A 167 -20.21 11.42 4.25
CA GLU A 167 -20.13 10.79 2.94
C GLU A 167 -18.69 10.55 2.42
N LYS A 168 -17.71 11.23 2.99
CA LYS A 168 -16.30 11.03 2.65
C LYS A 168 -15.70 9.75 3.25
N ARG A 169 -16.39 9.10 4.17
CA ARG A 169 -15.93 7.82 4.70
C ARG A 169 -16.14 6.71 3.69
N MET A 170 -15.18 5.81 3.57
CA MET A 170 -15.27 4.67 2.65
C MET A 170 -16.56 3.86 2.89
N GLY A 171 -16.91 3.57 4.14
CA GLY A 171 -18.12 2.82 4.50
C GLY A 171 -19.44 3.59 4.27
N ALA A 172 -19.40 4.88 3.96
CA ALA A 172 -20.59 5.68 3.60
C ALA A 172 -20.71 5.87 2.09
N SER A 173 -19.66 5.55 1.32
CA SER A 173 -19.69 5.63 -0.15
C SER A 173 -20.58 4.54 -0.73
N PRO A 174 -21.56 4.87 -1.60
CA PRO A 174 -22.38 3.87 -2.26
C PRO A 174 -21.58 2.93 -3.17
N TYR A 175 -20.39 3.36 -3.61
CA TYR A 175 -19.50 2.56 -4.47
C TYR A 175 -18.55 1.64 -3.69
N ALA A 176 -18.32 1.91 -2.40
CA ALA A 176 -17.37 1.16 -1.57
C ALA A 176 -18.02 0.49 -0.36
N ASN A 177 -19.34 0.56 -0.25
CA ASN A 177 -20.08 0.03 0.89
C ASN A 177 -20.27 -1.50 0.77
N GLY A 178 -19.17 -2.22 0.95
CA GLY A 178 -19.19 -3.68 0.93
C GLY A 178 -20.12 -4.24 2.01
N GLY A 179 -21.25 -4.75 1.63
CA GLY A 179 -22.18 -5.50 2.47
C GLY A 179 -23.51 -4.85 2.76
N LEU A 180 -23.68 -3.55 2.57
CA LEU A 180 -25.01 -2.91 2.69
C LEU A 180 -25.77 -2.89 1.36
N LEU A 181 -25.10 -3.15 0.24
CA LEU A 181 -25.67 -3.15 -1.09
C LEU A 181 -25.57 -4.54 -1.71
N LYS A 182 -26.30 -5.49 -1.17
CA LYS A 182 -26.70 -6.62 -2.00
C LYS A 182 -27.70 -6.10 -3.03
N GLN A 183 -27.24 -5.90 -4.24
CA GLN A 183 -28.11 -5.75 -5.39
C GLN A 183 -28.31 -7.14 -5.98
N ASP A 184 -29.56 -7.47 -6.31
CA ASP A 184 -29.84 -8.69 -7.05
C ASP A 184 -29.13 -8.62 -8.41
N LEU A 185 -28.47 -9.71 -8.78
CA LEU A 185 -27.85 -9.83 -10.09
C LEU A 185 -28.96 -9.81 -11.15
N VAL A 186 -29.00 -8.77 -11.95
CA VAL A 186 -29.83 -8.72 -13.15
C VAL A 186 -29.12 -9.50 -14.24
N LEU A 187 -29.35 -10.80 -14.28
CA LEU A 187 -28.83 -11.65 -15.36
C LEU A 187 -29.75 -11.55 -16.56
N PRO A 188 -29.21 -11.48 -17.79
CA PRO A 188 -30.02 -11.59 -19.01
C PRO A 188 -30.77 -12.92 -18.99
N ASP A 189 -31.98 -12.93 -19.52
CA ASP A 189 -32.72 -14.17 -19.74
C ASP A 189 -31.95 -15.04 -20.74
N TRP A 190 -31.34 -16.11 -20.25
CA TRP A 190 -30.56 -17.04 -21.07
C TRP A 190 -31.41 -17.95 -21.96
N LYS A 191 -32.73 -17.86 -21.84
CA LYS A 191 -33.69 -18.64 -22.63
C LYS A 191 -34.33 -17.84 -23.75
N SER A 192 -34.02 -16.53 -23.86
CA SER A 192 -34.54 -15.65 -24.95
C SER A 192 -33.59 -15.61 -26.12
#